data_d26cd5eaf14ba17a5cbd0ae102354848
#
_entry.id   d26cd5eaf14ba17a5cbd0ae102354848
#
_cell.length_a   1.000
_cell.length_b   1.000
_cell.length_c   1.000
_cell.angle_alpha   90.00
_cell.angle_beta   90.00
_cell.angle_gamma   90.00
#
_symmetry.space_group_name_H-M   'P 1'
#
loop_
_entity.id
_entity.type
_entity.pdbx_description
1 polymer ?
#
loop_
_entity_poly.entity_id
_entity_poly.type
_entity_poly.pdbx_seq_one_letter_code
_entity_poly.pdbx_strand_id
1 'polypeptide(L)'
;MHENIERVLVSEEELHQINARLGAQITRDYAGKNLLVVGILKGSVLFMADLIREIQLPCKLDFLAVSSYGGDTRSSGVVKIVKDIDIELEDYDVLLVEDILDSGRTLSYVCDMLRTRHPASIRVATLLDKPERRVVDLKADYVGTSVPDEFVVGYGLDFDCLLYTSDAADD
;
A
#
# COMPACT_ATOMS: atom_id res chain seq x y z
N MET A 1 0.24 24.85 9.10
CA MET A 1 0.79 23.55 9.54
C MET A 1 0.14 23.21 10.88
N HIS A 2 -0.44 22.01 11.02
CA HIS A 2 -1.01 21.58 12.30
C HIS A 2 0.08 21.59 13.36
N GLU A 3 -0.23 21.97 14.61
CA GLU A 3 0.75 22.09 15.71
C GLU A 3 1.58 20.83 15.96
N ASN A 4 1.16 19.68 15.43
CA ASN A 4 1.80 18.39 15.60
C ASN A 4 2.63 17.93 14.36
N ILE A 5 2.75 18.76 13.32
CA ILE A 5 3.52 18.44 12.11
C ILE A 5 4.86 19.19 12.15
N GLU A 6 5.97 18.44 12.19
CA GLU A 6 7.31 19.02 12.25
C GLU A 6 7.83 19.45 10.88
N ARG A 7 7.57 18.66 9.85
CA ARG A 7 8.07 18.92 8.50
C ARG A 7 7.31 18.12 7.43
N VAL A 8 7.37 18.60 6.20
CA VAL A 8 6.92 17.86 5.02
C VAL A 8 8.01 16.87 4.62
N LEU A 9 7.69 15.57 4.60
CA LEU A 9 8.60 14.52 4.15
C LEU A 9 8.52 14.29 2.64
N VAL A 10 7.31 14.35 2.08
CA VAL A 10 7.03 14.16 0.65
C VAL A 10 6.04 15.24 0.24
N SER A 11 6.43 16.07 -0.71
CA SER A 11 5.58 17.15 -1.23
C SER A 11 4.51 16.62 -2.19
N GLU A 12 3.48 17.42 -2.47
CA GLU A 12 2.46 17.10 -3.48
C GLU A 12 3.09 16.82 -4.85
N GLU A 13 4.04 17.64 -5.27
CA GLU A 13 4.75 17.45 -6.54
C GLU A 13 5.52 16.13 -6.58
N GLU A 14 6.18 15.77 -5.48
CA GLU A 14 6.85 14.47 -5.35
C GLU A 14 5.87 13.32 -5.40
N LEU A 15 4.66 13.44 -4.79
CA LEU A 15 3.60 12.44 -4.88
C LEU A 15 3.13 12.26 -6.34
N HIS A 16 2.94 13.35 -7.08
CA HIS A 16 2.61 13.29 -8.51
C HIS A 16 3.68 12.55 -9.31
N GLN A 17 4.95 12.87 -9.08
CA GLN A 17 6.07 12.21 -9.75
C GLN A 17 6.17 10.72 -9.40
N ILE A 18 5.97 10.37 -8.13
CA ILE A 18 5.94 8.98 -7.67
C ILE A 18 4.84 8.20 -8.38
N ASN A 19 3.61 8.70 -8.37
CA ASN A 19 2.47 8.04 -9.00
C ASN A 19 2.68 7.87 -10.51
N ALA A 20 3.16 8.89 -11.20
CA ALA A 20 3.47 8.83 -12.64
C ALA A 20 4.56 7.79 -12.94
N ARG A 21 5.63 7.76 -12.16
CA ARG A 21 6.73 6.82 -12.31
C ARG A 21 6.29 5.38 -12.07
N LEU A 22 5.60 5.13 -10.97
CA LEU A 22 5.12 3.79 -10.62
C LEU A 22 4.05 3.32 -11.61
N GLY A 23 3.12 4.18 -12.00
CA GLY A 23 2.10 3.87 -13.00
C GLY A 23 2.70 3.47 -14.34
N ALA A 24 3.76 4.17 -14.79
CA ALA A 24 4.47 3.82 -16.01
C ALA A 24 5.20 2.47 -15.91
N GLN A 25 5.84 2.18 -14.79
CA GLN A 25 6.49 0.89 -14.53
C GLN A 25 5.47 -0.26 -14.54
N ILE A 26 4.37 -0.11 -13.82
CA ILE A 26 3.30 -1.10 -13.73
C ILE A 26 2.67 -1.33 -15.11
N THR A 27 2.44 -0.27 -15.88
CA THR A 27 1.92 -0.38 -17.24
C THR A 27 2.82 -1.24 -18.13
N ARG A 28 4.13 -1.08 -18.05
CA ARG A 28 5.07 -1.91 -18.81
C ARG A 28 5.10 -3.35 -18.32
N ASP A 29 5.16 -3.55 -17.03
CA ASP A 29 5.37 -4.86 -16.42
C ASP A 29 4.13 -5.77 -16.54
N TYR A 30 2.95 -5.17 -16.60
CA TYR A 30 1.68 -5.90 -16.69
C TYR A 30 1.06 -5.89 -18.09
N ALA A 31 1.77 -5.43 -19.11
CA ALA A 31 1.29 -5.50 -20.50
C ALA A 31 0.97 -6.95 -20.90
N GLY A 32 -0.25 -7.19 -21.37
CA GLY A 32 -0.74 -8.52 -21.76
C GLY A 32 -1.12 -9.43 -20.57
N LYS A 33 -1.08 -8.93 -19.35
CA LYS A 33 -1.46 -9.67 -18.13
C LYS A 33 -2.87 -9.29 -17.67
N ASN A 34 -3.46 -10.16 -16.85
CA ASN A 34 -4.78 -9.97 -16.26
C ASN A 34 -4.65 -9.29 -14.90
N LEU A 35 -4.50 -7.98 -14.88
CA LEU A 35 -4.16 -7.21 -13.68
C LEU A 35 -5.38 -7.02 -12.76
N LEU A 36 -5.21 -7.43 -11.50
CA LEU A 36 -6.09 -7.09 -10.38
C LEU A 36 -5.32 -6.24 -9.35
N VAL A 37 -5.74 -5.00 -9.17
CA VAL A 37 -5.18 -4.10 -8.17
C VAL A 37 -6.00 -4.19 -6.89
N VAL A 38 -5.36 -4.53 -5.78
CA VAL A 38 -6.01 -4.70 -4.47
C VAL A 38 -5.42 -3.71 -3.49
N GLY A 39 -6.24 -2.76 -3.04
CA GLY A 39 -5.88 -1.80 -2.01
C GLY A 39 -6.10 -2.35 -0.60
N ILE A 40 -5.12 -2.19 0.27
CA ILE A 40 -5.26 -2.54 1.69
C ILE A 40 -5.80 -1.33 2.43
N LEU A 41 -7.06 -1.43 2.88
CA LEU A 41 -7.79 -0.36 3.55
C LEU A 41 -7.23 -0.12 4.97
N LYS A 42 -7.33 1.10 5.49
CA LYS A 42 -7.88 2.33 4.86
C LYS A 42 -6.79 3.21 4.25
N GLY A 43 -5.56 3.16 4.80
CA GLY A 43 -4.47 4.08 4.53
C GLY A 43 -4.04 4.16 3.06
N SER A 44 -4.23 3.08 2.30
CA SER A 44 -3.84 3.04 0.89
C SER A 44 -4.82 3.71 -0.08
N VAL A 45 -5.98 4.17 0.39
CA VAL A 45 -7.08 4.63 -0.48
C VAL A 45 -6.67 5.75 -1.43
N LEU A 46 -6.04 6.80 -0.91
CA LEU A 46 -5.65 7.95 -1.75
C LEU A 46 -4.51 7.58 -2.70
N PHE A 47 -3.50 6.87 -2.20
CA PHE A 47 -2.41 6.40 -3.05
C PHE A 47 -2.91 5.49 -4.17
N MET A 48 -3.77 4.51 -3.85
CA MET A 48 -4.35 3.62 -4.85
C MET A 48 -5.16 4.39 -5.90
N ALA A 49 -5.98 5.36 -5.47
CA ALA A 49 -6.80 6.16 -6.37
C ALA A 49 -5.95 6.94 -7.38
N ASP A 50 -4.86 7.55 -6.93
CA ASP A 50 -3.96 8.28 -7.81
C ASP A 50 -3.13 7.34 -8.68
N LEU A 51 -2.62 6.24 -8.12
CA LEU A 51 -1.81 5.27 -8.84
C LEU A 51 -2.56 4.63 -10.02
N ILE A 52 -3.81 4.19 -9.81
CA ILE A 52 -4.59 3.54 -10.87
C ILE A 52 -4.89 4.46 -12.05
N ARG A 53 -4.95 5.77 -11.82
CA ARG A 53 -5.13 6.77 -12.90
C ARG A 53 -3.91 6.88 -13.80
N GLU A 54 -2.75 6.49 -13.32
CA GLU A 54 -1.49 6.48 -14.06
C GLU A 54 -1.21 5.13 -14.76
N ILE A 55 -2.00 4.10 -14.47
CA ILE A 55 -1.88 2.80 -15.12
C ILE A 55 -2.67 2.82 -16.44
N GLN A 56 -1.97 2.68 -17.57
CA GLN A 56 -2.52 2.73 -18.92
C GLN A 56 -2.93 1.33 -19.44
N LEU A 57 -3.55 0.52 -18.56
CA LEU A 57 -4.03 -0.82 -18.86
C LEU A 57 -5.43 -1.01 -18.28
N PRO A 58 -6.28 -1.83 -18.93
CA PRO A 58 -7.48 -2.33 -18.27
C PRO A 58 -7.09 -3.14 -17.03
N CYS A 59 -7.68 -2.82 -15.90
CA CYS A 59 -7.47 -3.58 -14.66
C CYS A 59 -8.76 -3.68 -13.87
N LYS A 60 -8.87 -4.74 -13.07
CA LYS A 60 -9.91 -4.84 -12.04
C LYS A 60 -9.39 -4.27 -10.73
N LEU A 61 -10.32 -3.80 -9.91
CA LEU A 61 -10.03 -3.23 -8.59
C LEU A 61 -10.79 -4.02 -7.53
N ASP A 62 -10.13 -4.22 -6.40
CA ASP A 62 -10.77 -4.74 -5.19
C ASP A 62 -10.05 -4.21 -3.95
N PHE A 63 -10.60 -4.48 -2.79
CA PHE A 63 -10.07 -4.02 -1.52
C PHE A 63 -10.00 -5.16 -0.52
N LEU A 64 -9.02 -5.09 0.35
CA LEU A 64 -8.82 -5.97 1.49
C LEU A 64 -8.70 -5.12 2.75
N ALA A 65 -9.38 -5.49 3.80
CA ALA A 65 -9.21 -4.88 5.12
C ALA A 65 -8.82 -5.95 6.12
N VAL A 66 -7.74 -5.69 6.84
CA VAL A 66 -7.24 -6.57 7.90
C VAL A 66 -7.04 -5.79 9.19
N SER A 67 -7.19 -6.45 10.33
CA SER A 67 -6.84 -5.91 11.64
C SER A 67 -5.84 -6.83 12.33
N SER A 68 -4.86 -6.25 13.01
CA SER A 68 -3.97 -7.03 13.88
C SER A 68 -4.73 -7.51 15.11
N TYR A 69 -4.49 -8.77 15.49
CA TYR A 69 -5.08 -9.34 16.72
C TYR A 69 -4.37 -8.77 17.96
N GLY A 70 -5.17 -8.18 18.89
CA GLY A 70 -4.70 -7.60 20.13
C GLY A 70 -4.01 -6.25 19.94
N GLY A 71 -4.67 -5.15 20.34
CA GLY A 71 -4.24 -3.75 20.23
C GLY A 71 -2.91 -3.39 20.91
N ASP A 72 -1.95 -4.29 20.90
CA ASP A 72 -0.63 -4.11 21.45
C ASP A 72 0.40 -3.95 20.34
N THR A 73 1.34 -3.05 20.51
CA THR A 73 2.47 -2.73 19.63
C THR A 73 3.38 -3.94 19.32
N ARG A 74 3.11 -5.08 19.89
CA ARG A 74 3.73 -6.38 19.62
C ARG A 74 2.75 -7.26 18.84
N SER A 75 2.55 -6.96 17.56
CA SER A 75 1.73 -7.82 16.72
C SER A 75 2.35 -9.23 16.68
N SER A 76 1.57 -10.23 17.06
CA SER A 76 1.94 -11.65 16.95
C SER A 76 2.04 -12.13 15.49
N GLY A 77 1.79 -11.26 14.52
CA GLY A 77 1.72 -11.57 13.09
C GLY A 77 0.40 -12.20 12.65
N VAL A 78 -0.49 -12.51 13.59
CA VAL A 78 -1.84 -13.02 13.27
C VAL A 78 -2.76 -11.85 12.96
N VAL A 79 -3.37 -11.86 11.78
CA VAL A 79 -4.32 -10.84 11.35
C VAL A 79 -5.72 -11.44 11.17
N LYS A 80 -6.71 -10.63 11.47
CA LYS A 80 -8.11 -10.93 11.19
C LYS A 80 -8.50 -10.23 9.88
N ILE A 81 -9.12 -10.97 8.97
CA ILE A 81 -9.72 -10.38 7.76
C ILE A 81 -11.04 -9.74 8.15
N VAL A 82 -11.15 -8.43 7.96
CA VAL A 82 -12.37 -7.64 8.21
C VAL A 82 -13.21 -7.53 6.94
N LYS A 83 -12.55 -7.28 5.79
CA LYS A 83 -13.15 -7.35 4.46
C LYS A 83 -12.23 -8.16 3.57
N ASP A 84 -12.77 -9.19 2.95
CA ASP A 84 -12.04 -10.03 2.00
C ASP A 84 -12.23 -9.54 0.56
N ILE A 85 -11.38 -10.03 -0.33
CA ILE A 85 -11.47 -9.83 -1.77
C ILE A 85 -12.66 -10.64 -2.29
N ASP A 86 -13.51 -10.00 -3.10
CA ASP A 86 -14.70 -10.62 -3.68
C ASP A 86 -14.40 -11.40 -4.96
N ILE A 87 -13.30 -11.08 -5.62
CA ILE A 87 -12.87 -11.67 -6.89
C ILE A 87 -12.06 -12.92 -6.62
N GLU A 88 -12.35 -14.02 -7.32
CA GLU A 88 -11.49 -15.22 -7.31
C GLU A 88 -10.16 -14.88 -7.97
N LEU A 89 -9.05 -15.27 -7.33
CA LEU A 89 -7.70 -14.85 -7.72
C LEU A 89 -7.07 -15.71 -8.82
N GLU A 90 -7.65 -16.86 -9.11
CA GLU A 90 -7.15 -17.74 -10.18
C GLU A 90 -7.07 -16.95 -11.50
N ASP A 91 -6.00 -17.10 -12.24
CA ASP A 91 -5.71 -16.40 -13.49
C ASP A 91 -5.44 -14.88 -13.38
N TYR A 92 -5.44 -14.30 -12.17
CA TYR A 92 -5.08 -12.89 -11.99
C TYR A 92 -3.63 -12.70 -11.57
N ASP A 93 -3.01 -11.69 -12.16
CA ASP A 93 -1.78 -11.08 -11.65
C ASP A 93 -2.17 -10.02 -10.62
N VAL A 94 -1.96 -10.31 -9.36
CA VAL A 94 -2.40 -9.46 -8.24
C VAL A 94 -1.32 -8.46 -7.89
N LEU A 95 -1.70 -7.18 -7.84
CA LEU A 95 -0.87 -6.09 -7.32
C LEU A 95 -1.50 -5.58 -6.02
N LEU A 96 -0.86 -5.88 -4.90
CA LEU A 96 -1.24 -5.32 -3.60
C LEU A 96 -0.72 -3.90 -3.48
N VAL A 97 -1.58 -2.98 -3.07
CA VAL A 97 -1.23 -1.57 -2.84
C VAL A 97 -1.33 -1.26 -1.36
N GLU A 98 -0.22 -0.82 -0.80
CA GLU A 98 -0.07 -0.46 0.61
C GLU A 98 0.45 0.98 0.74
N ASP A 99 0.06 1.66 1.80
CA ASP A 99 0.52 3.01 2.11
C ASP A 99 1.95 3.00 2.64
N ILE A 100 2.21 2.24 3.69
CA ILE A 100 3.52 2.12 4.34
C ILE A 100 3.89 0.66 4.52
N LEU A 101 5.06 0.30 4.05
CA LEU A 101 5.70 -0.97 4.37
C LEU A 101 6.63 -0.77 5.57
N ASP A 102 6.14 -1.12 6.75
CA ASP A 102 6.84 -1.00 8.03
C ASP A 102 7.54 -2.31 8.40
N SER A 103 7.12 -3.02 9.43
CA SER A 103 7.72 -4.32 9.82
C SER A 103 7.57 -5.40 8.75
N GLY A 104 6.55 -5.31 7.93
CA GLY A 104 6.20 -6.26 6.88
C GLY A 104 5.43 -7.49 7.37
N ARG A 105 5.17 -7.63 8.67
CA ARG A 105 4.50 -8.81 9.25
C ARG A 105 3.09 -9.00 8.69
N THR A 106 2.29 -7.95 8.73
CA THR A 106 0.90 -7.99 8.24
C THR A 106 0.87 -8.31 6.75
N LEU A 107 1.68 -7.61 5.97
CA LEU A 107 1.71 -7.80 4.52
C LEU A 107 2.25 -9.17 4.12
N SER A 108 3.25 -9.70 4.84
CA SER A 108 3.75 -11.07 4.65
C SER A 108 2.65 -12.10 4.86
N TYR A 109 1.90 -11.96 5.95
CA TYR A 109 0.74 -12.82 6.23
C TYR A 109 -0.31 -12.74 5.12
N VAL A 110 -0.65 -11.53 4.69
CA VAL A 110 -1.61 -11.32 3.58
C VAL A 110 -1.13 -11.97 2.30
N CYS A 111 0.14 -11.80 1.93
CA CYS A 111 0.71 -12.44 0.74
C CYS A 111 0.63 -13.97 0.83
N ASP A 112 0.97 -14.56 1.96
CA ASP A 112 0.93 -16.02 2.15
C ASP A 112 -0.50 -16.55 2.08
N MET A 113 -1.45 -15.85 2.69
CA MET A 113 -2.86 -16.18 2.62
C MET A 113 -3.37 -16.12 1.16
N LEU A 114 -3.04 -15.06 0.43
CA LEU A 114 -3.49 -14.92 -0.97
C LEU A 114 -2.85 -15.94 -1.89
N ARG A 115 -1.60 -16.37 -1.64
CA ARG A 115 -0.96 -17.46 -2.40
C ARG A 115 -1.73 -18.77 -2.32
N THR A 116 -2.42 -19.03 -1.22
CA THR A 116 -3.28 -20.22 -1.09
C THR A 116 -4.47 -20.23 -2.04
N ARG A 117 -4.78 -19.09 -2.64
CA ARG A 117 -5.87 -18.92 -3.63
C ARG A 117 -5.38 -19.00 -5.08
N HIS A 118 -4.14 -19.40 -5.28
CA HIS A 118 -3.52 -19.70 -6.58
C HIS A 118 -3.58 -18.56 -7.63
N PRO A 119 -3.24 -17.29 -7.28
CA PRO A 119 -3.12 -16.25 -8.28
C PRO A 119 -1.96 -16.56 -9.25
N ALA A 120 -2.00 -16.00 -10.45
CA ALA A 120 -0.91 -16.11 -11.42
C ALA A 120 0.40 -15.49 -10.90
N SER A 121 0.28 -14.36 -10.20
CA SER A 121 1.39 -13.73 -9.49
C SER A 121 0.87 -12.83 -8.36
N ILE A 122 1.74 -12.52 -7.40
CA ILE A 122 1.51 -11.47 -6.40
C ILE A 122 2.73 -10.57 -6.37
N ARG A 123 2.51 -9.28 -6.53
CA ARG A 123 3.49 -8.23 -6.32
C ARG A 123 2.94 -7.16 -5.38
N VAL A 124 3.83 -6.37 -4.83
CA VAL A 124 3.51 -5.32 -3.84
C VAL A 124 4.00 -3.97 -4.33
N ALA A 125 3.10 -2.98 -4.31
CA ALA A 125 3.43 -1.57 -4.44
C ALA A 125 3.20 -0.89 -3.09
N THR A 126 4.17 -0.13 -2.62
CA THR A 126 4.04 0.71 -1.42
C THR A 126 4.43 2.14 -1.74
N LEU A 127 3.70 3.09 -1.16
CA LEU A 127 4.05 4.50 -1.28
C LEU A 127 5.32 4.79 -0.48
N LEU A 128 5.32 4.41 0.79
CA LEU A 128 6.43 4.63 1.71
C LEU A 128 7.05 3.31 2.16
N ASP A 129 8.36 3.21 2.10
CA ASP A 129 9.10 2.06 2.61
C ASP A 129 9.97 2.48 3.80
N LYS A 130 9.89 1.73 4.90
CA LYS A 130 10.72 1.88 6.10
C LYS A 130 11.62 0.65 6.24
N PRO A 131 12.70 0.51 5.48
CA PRO A 131 13.51 -0.70 5.47
C PRO A 131 14.15 -1.01 6.83
N GLU A 132 14.44 0.00 7.65
CA GLU A 132 15.02 -0.17 8.99
C GLU A 132 14.06 -0.88 9.97
N ARG A 133 12.76 -0.81 9.72
CA ARG A 133 11.72 -1.44 10.55
C ARG A 133 11.42 -2.88 10.14
N ARG A 134 11.96 -3.35 9.03
CA ARG A 134 11.66 -4.66 8.48
C ARG A 134 12.12 -5.79 9.40
N VAL A 135 11.22 -6.72 9.71
CA VAL A 135 11.49 -7.89 10.56
C VAL A 135 11.24 -9.22 9.85
N VAL A 136 10.73 -9.17 8.62
CA VAL A 136 10.48 -10.34 7.76
C VAL A 136 11.18 -10.16 6.44
N ASP A 137 11.45 -11.26 5.74
CA ASP A 137 12.04 -11.20 4.39
C ASP A 137 10.96 -10.87 3.35
N LEU A 138 10.58 -9.60 3.32
CA LEU A 138 9.61 -9.06 2.37
C LEU A 138 10.15 -7.75 1.78
N LYS A 139 10.14 -7.67 0.46
CA LYS A 139 10.45 -6.45 -0.30
C LYS A 139 9.27 -6.08 -1.18
N ALA A 140 8.99 -4.79 -1.27
CA ALA A 140 8.05 -4.30 -2.28
C ALA A 140 8.70 -4.34 -3.66
N ASP A 141 7.89 -4.68 -4.67
CA ASP A 141 8.31 -4.67 -6.07
C ASP A 141 8.32 -3.26 -6.66
N TYR A 142 7.44 -2.40 -6.14
CA TYR A 142 7.32 -0.99 -6.51
C TYR A 142 7.33 -0.15 -5.25
N VAL A 143 8.29 0.74 -5.14
CA VAL A 143 8.48 1.63 -3.97
C VAL A 143 8.38 3.07 -4.43
N GLY A 144 7.49 3.83 -3.80
CA GLY A 144 7.39 5.27 -4.05
C GLY A 144 8.63 5.98 -3.56
N THR A 145 8.87 5.96 -2.27
CA THR A 145 10.09 6.48 -1.66
C THR A 145 10.38 5.80 -0.32
N SER A 146 11.64 5.78 0.07
CA SER A 146 12.04 5.31 1.39
C SER A 146 12.02 6.48 2.38
N VAL A 147 11.54 6.23 3.59
CA VAL A 147 11.48 7.22 4.66
C VAL A 147 12.17 6.67 5.91
N PRO A 148 12.71 7.55 6.78
CA PRO A 148 13.29 7.13 8.05
C PRO A 148 12.20 6.59 9.00
N ASP A 149 12.64 6.03 10.14
CA ASP A 149 11.74 5.57 11.21
C ASP A 149 11.13 6.77 11.95
N GLU A 150 10.31 7.53 11.24
CA GLU A 150 9.53 8.64 11.78
C GLU A 150 8.04 8.36 11.61
N PHE A 151 7.24 8.96 12.46
CA PHE A 151 5.79 8.88 12.33
C PHE A 151 5.33 9.82 11.21
N VAL A 152 4.55 9.30 10.26
CA VAL A 152 4.13 10.03 9.06
C VAL A 152 2.62 10.13 9.02
N VAL A 153 2.10 11.30 8.67
CA VAL A 153 0.66 11.59 8.51
C VAL A 153 0.40 12.31 7.19
N GLY A 154 -0.84 12.41 6.79
CA GLY A 154 -1.27 13.01 5.53
C GLY A 154 -1.52 11.99 4.43
N TYR A 155 -2.04 12.41 3.32
CA TYR A 155 -2.35 11.59 2.15
C TYR A 155 -3.14 10.30 2.47
N GLY A 156 -4.09 10.42 3.41
CA GLY A 156 -4.93 9.30 3.84
C GLY A 156 -4.31 8.34 4.84
N LEU A 157 -3.06 8.58 5.27
CA LEU A 157 -2.42 7.78 6.32
C LEU A 157 -3.18 7.91 7.63
N ASP A 158 -3.34 6.79 8.34
CA ASP A 158 -4.12 6.75 9.57
C ASP A 158 -3.35 7.38 10.73
N PHE A 159 -4.01 8.32 11.42
CA PHE A 159 -3.51 8.92 12.65
C PHE A 159 -4.62 8.91 13.71
N ASP A 160 -4.50 8.06 14.71
CA ASP A 160 -5.46 7.94 15.82
C ASP A 160 -6.93 7.89 15.34
N CYS A 161 -7.18 7.05 14.33
CA CYS A 161 -8.48 6.90 13.65
C CYS A 161 -8.97 8.16 12.90
N LEU A 162 -8.14 9.19 12.77
CA LEU A 162 -8.44 10.38 11.97
C LEU A 162 -7.81 10.26 10.59
N LEU A 163 -8.60 10.49 9.56
CA LEU A 163 -8.11 10.57 8.19
C LEU A 163 -7.62 11.98 7.90
N TYR A 164 -6.31 12.16 7.82
CA TYR A 164 -5.72 13.39 7.32
C TYR A 164 -5.70 13.35 5.80
N THR A 165 -6.56 14.14 5.18
CA THR A 165 -6.73 14.18 3.71
C THR A 165 -5.95 15.31 3.06
N SER A 166 -5.48 16.30 3.83
CA SER A 166 -4.62 17.36 3.30
C SER A 166 -3.23 16.80 2.99
N ASP A 167 -2.69 17.17 1.86
CA ASP A 167 -1.27 17.06 1.60
C ASP A 167 -0.53 17.90 2.63
N ALA A 168 0.54 17.38 3.20
CA ALA A 168 1.29 18.10 4.24
C ALA A 168 1.93 19.42 3.73
N ALA A 169 1.66 19.78 2.49
CA ALA A 169 2.13 20.98 1.81
C ALA A 169 1.12 22.13 1.76
N ASP A 170 -0.14 21.92 2.17
CA ASP A 170 -1.22 22.90 1.99
C ASP A 170 -1.46 23.82 3.20
N ASP A 171 -0.46 24.08 4.03
CA ASP A 171 -0.54 25.10 5.08
C ASP A 171 0.63 26.09 5.04
#